data_1540b77c312040c8d03aff48080adcb1
#
_entry.id   1540b77c312040c8d03aff48080adcb1
#
_cell.length_a   1.000
_cell.length_b   1.000
_cell.length_c   1.000
_cell.angle_alpha   90.00
_cell.angle_beta   90.00
_cell.angle_gamma   90.00
#
_symmetry.space_group_name_H-M   'P 1'
#
loop_
_entity.id
_entity.type
_entity.pdbx_description
1 polymer ?
#
loop_
_entity_poly.entity_id
_entity_poly.type
_entity_poly.pdbx_seq_one_letter_code
_entity_poly.pdbx_strand_id
1 'polypeptide(L)'
;ENNVATHQNVDSTSHDETRSNENDVADSTLQSKQSHNDIQQSNLSTYHQRPQHREIPQNQHNHNQQQSQIGQQAKQVTNESKGFFKSAFTAPDKIIQTNHVFSFKLLLSLLVIGFIVLAILLASVIPVEIGIFGTTRGSLVTSIIFGIILFLVVIVGAIFGLTRLVVRQPITFKKVLSDYVLINSVSLAILIISVILTLAESYSFGGSIALLSLLLFIASGIYLIAKYSTGNQTRISSFYGVIIYIIILFLFIRIFGEAFFHQIFGDFIEELGDLFEGGTY
;
A
#
# COMPACT_ATOMS: atom_id res chain seq x y z
N GLU A 1 -16.21 60.66 -26.27
CA GLU A 1 -15.24 61.67 -25.79
C GLU A 1 -14.07 60.94 -25.15
N ASN A 2 -13.05 61.05 -25.88
CA ASN A 2 -11.64 61.31 -25.53
C ASN A 2 -10.89 60.17 -24.84
N ASN A 3 -10.02 59.60 -25.60
CA ASN A 3 -8.63 59.98 -25.90
C ASN A 3 -7.67 59.50 -24.80
N VAL A 4 -6.67 58.88 -25.06
CA VAL A 4 -5.40 59.07 -25.77
C VAL A 4 -4.42 58.13 -25.09
N ALA A 5 -3.88 57.16 -25.75
CA ALA A 5 -2.56 57.15 -26.41
C ALA A 5 -1.38 57.14 -25.42
N THR A 6 -0.57 56.14 -25.57
CA THR A 6 0.76 56.18 -26.23
C THR A 6 1.94 56.28 -25.25
N HIS A 7 2.86 55.50 -25.37
CA HIS A 7 4.27 55.55 -25.72
C HIS A 7 4.99 54.35 -25.14
N GLN A 8 5.56 53.50 -25.96
CA GLN A 8 6.91 53.63 -26.54
C GLN A 8 7.94 53.84 -25.44
N ASN A 9 9.02 53.19 -25.34
CA ASN A 9 9.95 52.68 -26.36
C ASN A 9 11.19 52.17 -25.63
N VAL A 10 11.88 51.24 -26.27
CA VAL A 10 13.32 51.31 -26.58
C VAL A 10 14.23 51.11 -25.37
N ASP A 11 15.27 50.38 -25.34
CA ASP A 11 16.23 49.93 -26.36
C ASP A 11 17.24 49.01 -25.69
N SER A 12 17.62 48.01 -26.41
CA SER A 12 18.97 47.54 -26.65
C SER A 12 20.07 47.94 -25.66
N THR A 13 20.79 46.97 -25.17
CA THR A 13 22.21 46.90 -25.50
C THR A 13 22.78 45.50 -25.20
N SER A 14 23.29 44.91 -26.23
CA SER A 14 24.30 43.87 -26.30
C SER A 14 25.52 44.21 -25.46
N HIS A 15 26.04 43.21 -24.74
CA HIS A 15 27.49 43.07 -24.63
C HIS A 15 27.84 41.60 -24.55
N ASP A 16 28.41 41.19 -25.61
CA ASP A 16 29.38 40.18 -25.93
C ASP A 16 30.56 40.31 -24.96
N GLU A 17 30.95 39.26 -24.32
CA GLU A 17 32.32 38.99 -23.94
C GLU A 17 32.56 37.46 -23.80
N THR A 18 33.03 36.96 -24.89
CA THR A 18 33.90 35.80 -25.06
C THR A 18 35.06 35.87 -24.06
N ARG A 19 35.25 34.86 -23.26
CA ARG A 19 36.57 34.55 -22.73
C ARG A 19 36.77 33.05 -22.57
N SER A 20 37.44 32.55 -23.58
CA SER A 20 38.27 31.36 -23.56
C SER A 20 39.23 31.38 -22.38
N ASN A 21 39.35 30.28 -21.69
CA ASN A 21 40.65 29.89 -21.16
C ASN A 21 40.80 28.37 -21.24
N GLU A 22 41.63 28.03 -22.17
CA GLU A 22 42.33 26.77 -22.35
C GLU A 22 43.43 26.66 -21.28
N ASN A 23 43.88 25.43 -21.10
CA ASN A 23 45.02 24.91 -20.33
C ASN A 23 44.68 24.50 -18.89
N ASP A 24 44.98 23.30 -18.47
CA ASP A 24 46.18 22.50 -18.68
C ASP A 24 45.96 21.00 -18.47
N VAL A 25 46.67 20.31 -19.30
CA VAL A 25 47.02 18.89 -19.28
C VAL A 25 47.96 18.56 -18.12
N ALA A 26 47.73 17.49 -17.42
CA ALA A 26 48.74 16.57 -16.88
C ALA A 26 48.00 15.47 -16.09
N ASP A 27 47.94 14.29 -16.66
CA ASP A 27 48.85 13.16 -16.50
C ASP A 27 49.08 12.70 -15.05
N SER A 28 48.55 11.56 -14.75
CA SER A 28 49.12 10.51 -13.90
C SER A 28 48.30 9.23 -13.97
N THR A 29 48.55 8.45 -14.91
CA THR A 29 49.06 7.08 -15.01
C THR A 29 49.12 6.29 -13.69
N LEU A 30 48.54 5.09 -13.79
CA LEU A 30 48.97 3.82 -13.20
C LEU A 30 48.85 3.64 -11.67
N GLN A 31 47.95 2.73 -11.30
CA GLN A 31 48.44 1.47 -10.73
C GLN A 31 47.34 0.42 -10.64
N SER A 32 47.43 -0.51 -11.58
CA SER A 32 46.95 -1.86 -11.49
C SER A 32 47.63 -2.58 -10.31
N LYS A 33 46.89 -3.28 -9.50
CA LYS A 33 47.39 -4.40 -8.74
C LYS A 33 46.50 -5.61 -8.90
N GLN A 34 46.84 -6.38 -9.91
CA GLN A 34 46.67 -7.82 -9.98
C GLN A 34 47.35 -8.45 -8.77
N SER A 35 46.70 -9.29 -8.05
CA SER A 35 47.31 -10.30 -7.22
C SER A 35 46.77 -11.64 -7.64
N HIS A 36 47.55 -12.22 -8.51
CA HIS A 36 47.61 -13.63 -8.84
C HIS A 36 48.26 -14.34 -7.66
N ASN A 37 47.66 -15.38 -7.17
CA ASN A 37 48.38 -16.40 -6.42
C ASN A 37 47.92 -17.78 -6.87
N ASP A 38 48.63 -18.26 -7.85
CA ASP A 38 48.87 -19.66 -8.08
C ASP A 38 49.72 -20.22 -6.92
N ILE A 39 49.30 -21.30 -6.33
CA ILE A 39 50.20 -22.25 -5.70
C ILE A 39 49.78 -23.65 -6.13
N GLN A 40 50.71 -24.22 -6.87
CA GLN A 40 50.84 -25.58 -7.35
C GLN A 40 50.76 -26.64 -6.24
N GLN A 41 50.13 -27.72 -6.59
CA GLN A 41 50.57 -29.11 -6.58
C GLN A 41 51.83 -29.47 -5.77
N SER A 42 51.68 -30.42 -4.88
CA SER A 42 52.54 -31.60 -4.79
C SER A 42 51.84 -32.66 -3.92
N ASN A 43 51.40 -33.71 -4.53
CA ASN A 43 51.93 -35.07 -4.58
C ASN A 43 52.17 -35.78 -3.25
N LEU A 44 51.58 -36.90 -3.23
CA LEU A 44 52.04 -38.28 -2.95
C LEU A 44 51.45 -38.95 -1.72
N SER A 45 50.61 -39.88 -2.05
CA SER A 45 50.58 -41.27 -1.54
C SER A 45 50.97 -41.53 -0.09
N THR A 46 50.05 -42.01 0.69
CA THR A 46 50.28 -43.23 1.47
C THR A 46 48.98 -43.89 1.85
N TYR A 47 48.85 -45.12 1.45
CA TYR A 47 47.82 -46.08 1.87
C TYR A 47 47.79 -46.20 3.38
N HIS A 48 46.66 -46.25 4.03
CA HIS A 48 46.21 -47.38 4.86
C HIS A 48 45.02 -46.97 5.76
N GLN A 49 44.11 -47.89 5.83
CA GLN A 49 43.15 -48.17 6.91
C GLN A 49 41.83 -47.45 6.92
N ARG A 50 40.88 -48.19 6.45
CA ARG A 50 39.46 -48.14 6.77
C ARG A 50 39.22 -48.39 8.29
N PRO A 51 38.44 -47.56 8.96
CA PRO A 51 37.43 -48.11 9.81
C PRO A 51 36.05 -47.48 9.61
N GLN A 52 35.14 -48.37 9.43
CA GLN A 52 33.74 -48.37 9.87
C GLN A 52 32.95 -47.05 9.94
N HIS A 53 32.02 -47.00 9.02
CA HIS A 53 30.78 -46.26 9.06
C HIS A 53 30.21 -46.19 10.50
N ARG A 54 30.20 -44.98 11.04
CA ARG A 54 29.27 -44.53 12.05
C ARG A 54 28.38 -43.52 11.37
N GLU A 55 27.20 -43.96 10.98
CA GLU A 55 26.13 -43.12 10.56
C GLU A 55 25.77 -42.20 11.74
N ILE A 56 26.20 -40.95 11.66
CA ILE A 56 25.73 -39.87 12.54
C ILE A 56 24.47 -39.32 11.86
N PRO A 57 23.32 -39.25 12.55
CA PRO A 57 22.10 -38.73 11.94
C PRO A 57 22.29 -37.25 11.55
N GLN A 58 22.29 -37.01 10.25
CA GLN A 58 22.45 -35.70 9.61
C GLN A 58 21.22 -34.76 9.76
N ASN A 59 20.32 -35.08 10.70
CA ASN A 59 19.02 -34.40 10.80
C ASN A 59 18.98 -33.22 11.78
N GLN A 60 20.05 -32.97 12.55
CA GLN A 60 20.05 -31.85 13.51
C GLN A 60 20.61 -30.52 12.96
N HIS A 61 21.34 -30.55 11.82
CA HIS A 61 21.93 -29.32 11.26
C HIS A 61 20.93 -28.48 10.45
N ASN A 62 19.88 -29.09 9.90
CA ASN A 62 18.89 -28.35 9.12
C ASN A 62 17.91 -27.54 9.97
N HIS A 63 17.64 -27.95 11.21
CA HIS A 63 16.72 -27.24 12.09
C HIS A 63 17.30 -25.91 12.62
N ASN A 64 18.61 -25.89 12.93
CA ASN A 64 19.27 -24.68 13.46
C ASN A 64 19.49 -23.61 12.38
N GLN A 65 19.71 -24.00 11.10
CA GLN A 65 19.82 -23.03 10.00
C GLN A 65 18.47 -22.41 9.66
N GLN A 66 17.39 -23.16 9.70
CA GLN A 66 16.05 -22.66 9.43
C GLN A 66 15.58 -21.70 10.53
N GLN A 67 15.89 -21.97 11.78
CA GLN A 67 15.54 -21.13 12.92
C GLN A 67 16.34 -19.80 12.93
N SER A 68 17.62 -19.83 12.50
CA SER A 68 18.42 -18.61 12.35
C SER A 68 17.96 -17.72 11.19
N GLN A 69 17.49 -18.30 10.10
CA GLN A 69 16.95 -17.57 8.95
C GLN A 69 15.60 -16.89 9.29
N ILE A 70 14.72 -17.57 10.04
CA ILE A 70 13.45 -16.98 10.50
C ILE A 70 13.71 -15.79 11.44
N GLY A 71 14.66 -15.92 12.36
CA GLY A 71 15.03 -14.85 13.28
C GLY A 71 15.64 -13.62 12.57
N GLN A 72 16.44 -13.81 11.54
CA GLN A 72 17.00 -12.73 10.73
C GLN A 72 15.93 -12.04 9.89
N GLN A 73 15.03 -12.80 9.27
CA GLN A 73 13.90 -12.24 8.50
C GLN A 73 12.95 -11.44 9.40
N ALA A 74 12.65 -11.92 10.60
CA ALA A 74 11.82 -11.18 11.56
C ALA A 74 12.46 -9.86 11.98
N LYS A 75 13.76 -9.83 12.26
CA LYS A 75 14.49 -8.59 12.57
C LYS A 75 14.48 -7.59 11.40
N GLN A 76 14.64 -8.08 10.18
CA GLN A 76 14.59 -7.25 8.98
C GLN A 76 13.22 -6.61 8.80
N VAL A 77 12.13 -7.40 8.90
CA VAL A 77 10.75 -6.89 8.81
C VAL A 77 10.45 -5.88 9.93
N THR A 78 10.94 -6.12 11.16
CA THR A 78 10.76 -5.20 12.28
C THR A 78 11.46 -3.86 12.04
N ASN A 79 12.69 -3.86 11.52
CA ASN A 79 13.41 -2.63 11.22
C ASN A 79 12.77 -1.87 10.05
N GLU A 80 12.32 -2.59 9.03
CA GLU A 80 11.60 -2.01 7.89
C GLU A 80 10.25 -1.41 8.34
N SER A 81 9.53 -2.06 9.27
CA SER A 81 8.27 -1.55 9.80
C SER A 81 8.42 -0.23 10.56
N LYS A 82 9.50 -0.06 11.35
CA LYS A 82 9.80 1.23 12.00
C LYS A 82 9.98 2.35 10.97
N GLY A 83 10.73 2.07 9.89
CA GLY A 83 10.90 3.01 8.77
C GLY A 83 9.57 3.31 8.07
N PHE A 84 8.74 2.30 7.85
CA PHE A 84 7.42 2.41 7.27
C PHE A 84 6.52 3.35 8.07
N PHE A 85 6.31 3.07 9.36
CA PHE A 85 5.44 3.90 10.21
C PHE A 85 5.97 5.31 10.35
N LYS A 86 7.28 5.50 10.54
CA LYS A 86 7.86 6.83 10.55
C LYS A 86 7.51 7.59 9.26
N SER A 87 7.69 6.97 8.11
CA SER A 87 7.39 7.60 6.82
C SER A 87 5.90 7.87 6.63
N ALA A 88 5.03 6.94 7.04
CA ALA A 88 3.58 7.08 6.91
C ALA A 88 3.03 8.31 7.66
N PHE A 89 3.57 8.59 8.85
CA PHE A 89 3.08 9.68 9.69
C PHE A 89 3.87 10.98 9.58
N THR A 90 5.09 10.98 9.04
CA THR A 90 5.90 12.21 8.97
C THR A 90 6.05 12.78 7.56
N ALA A 91 6.23 11.93 6.55
CA ALA A 91 6.51 12.38 5.19
C ALA A 91 6.15 11.33 4.12
N PRO A 92 4.87 10.90 3.98
CA PRO A 92 4.46 9.91 3.01
C PRO A 92 4.79 10.34 1.57
N ASP A 93 4.66 11.61 1.27
CA ASP A 93 4.93 12.19 -0.05
C ASP A 93 6.33 11.93 -0.57
N LYS A 94 7.33 12.00 0.32
CA LYS A 94 8.73 11.74 -0.07
C LYS A 94 8.92 10.31 -0.53
N ILE A 95 8.28 9.35 0.13
CA ILE A 95 8.36 7.92 -0.24
C ILE A 95 7.65 7.67 -1.56
N ILE A 96 6.47 8.28 -1.76
CA ILE A 96 5.68 8.10 -2.99
C ILE A 96 6.43 8.67 -4.21
N GLN A 97 7.10 9.80 -4.05
CA GLN A 97 7.88 10.43 -5.12
C GLN A 97 9.16 9.67 -5.45
N THR A 98 9.69 8.91 -4.51
CA THR A 98 10.87 8.08 -4.74
C THR A 98 10.48 6.72 -5.31
N ASN A 99 11.44 6.02 -5.92
CA ASN A 99 11.25 4.64 -6.35
C ASN A 99 11.35 3.64 -5.20
N HIS A 100 11.31 4.13 -3.94
CA HIS A 100 11.35 3.25 -2.79
C HIS A 100 10.08 2.40 -2.71
N VAL A 101 10.25 1.12 -2.45
CA VAL A 101 9.15 0.14 -2.33
C VAL A 101 9.44 -0.77 -1.14
N PHE A 102 8.53 -0.81 -0.21
CA PHE A 102 8.63 -1.71 0.95
C PHE A 102 8.54 -3.19 0.54
N SER A 103 9.10 -4.07 1.36
CA SER A 103 9.10 -5.50 1.07
C SER A 103 7.67 -6.06 1.02
N PHE A 104 7.42 -7.00 0.13
CA PHE A 104 6.09 -7.62 0.01
C PHE A 104 5.70 -8.36 1.31
N LYS A 105 6.69 -8.92 2.02
CA LYS A 105 6.48 -9.57 3.32
C LYS A 105 5.96 -8.59 4.37
N LEU A 106 6.54 -7.38 4.44
CA LEU A 106 6.05 -6.32 5.32
C LEU A 106 4.63 -5.89 4.96
N LEU A 107 4.37 -5.62 3.67
CA LEU A 107 3.05 -5.17 3.22
C LEU A 107 1.97 -6.21 3.51
N LEU A 108 2.25 -7.49 3.22
CA LEU A 108 1.31 -8.57 3.51
C LEU A 108 1.07 -8.72 5.02
N SER A 109 2.12 -8.66 5.83
CA SER A 109 1.98 -8.75 7.29
C SER A 109 1.16 -7.58 7.86
N LEU A 110 1.37 -6.37 7.36
CA LEU A 110 0.58 -5.18 7.76
C LEU A 110 -0.88 -5.32 7.37
N LEU A 111 -1.18 -5.82 6.17
CA LEU A 111 -2.54 -6.08 5.72
C LEU A 111 -3.22 -7.13 6.60
N VAL A 112 -2.56 -8.26 6.86
CA VAL A 112 -3.11 -9.33 7.71
C VAL A 112 -3.36 -8.81 9.13
N ILE A 113 -2.39 -8.12 9.73
CA ILE A 113 -2.56 -7.51 11.06
C ILE A 113 -3.70 -6.48 11.04
N GLY A 114 -3.76 -5.64 10.01
CA GLY A 114 -4.84 -4.66 9.84
C GLY A 114 -6.22 -5.31 9.78
N PHE A 115 -6.38 -6.41 9.04
CA PHE A 115 -7.64 -7.15 8.99
C PHE A 115 -7.98 -7.85 10.31
N ILE A 116 -6.99 -8.40 11.03
CA ILE A 116 -7.22 -8.97 12.37
C ILE A 116 -7.69 -7.90 13.33
N VAL A 117 -7.03 -6.75 13.36
CA VAL A 117 -7.43 -5.61 14.19
C VAL A 117 -8.85 -5.15 13.83
N LEU A 118 -9.14 -5.01 12.54
CA LEU A 118 -10.48 -4.64 12.06
C LEU A 118 -11.54 -5.66 12.47
N ALA A 119 -11.24 -6.97 12.39
CA ALA A 119 -12.16 -8.02 12.83
C ALA A 119 -12.48 -7.92 14.33
N ILE A 120 -11.46 -7.69 15.16
CA ILE A 120 -11.62 -7.50 16.60
C ILE A 120 -12.46 -6.25 16.88
N LEU A 121 -12.19 -5.14 16.19
CA LEU A 121 -12.92 -3.88 16.34
C LEU A 121 -14.38 -4.04 15.95
N LEU A 122 -14.67 -4.65 14.79
CA LEU A 122 -16.04 -4.92 14.35
C LEU A 122 -16.75 -5.84 15.35
N ALA A 123 -16.08 -6.90 15.79
CA ALA A 123 -16.62 -7.79 16.80
C ALA A 123 -16.91 -7.07 18.14
N SER A 124 -16.21 -6.02 18.50
CA SER A 124 -16.43 -5.25 19.73
C SER A 124 -17.64 -4.32 19.63
N VAL A 125 -17.93 -3.81 18.44
CA VAL A 125 -19.01 -2.83 18.21
C VAL A 125 -20.35 -3.52 17.90
N ILE A 126 -20.32 -4.68 17.23
CA ILE A 126 -21.53 -5.41 16.85
C ILE A 126 -22.10 -6.16 18.06
N PRO A 127 -23.35 -5.89 18.51
CA PRO A 127 -23.97 -6.58 19.63
C PRO A 127 -24.12 -8.11 19.40
N VAL A 128 -24.13 -8.88 20.48
CA VAL A 128 -24.27 -10.35 20.40
C VAL A 128 -25.69 -10.74 20.03
N GLU A 129 -26.67 -9.89 20.41
CA GLU A 129 -28.09 -10.08 20.24
C GLU A 129 -28.61 -9.92 18.80
N ILE A 130 -27.73 -9.57 17.85
CA ILE A 130 -28.06 -9.45 16.41
C ILE A 130 -28.61 -10.77 15.81
N GLY A 131 -28.45 -11.91 16.52
CA GLY A 131 -29.05 -13.19 16.17
C GLY A 131 -30.59 -13.24 16.10
N ILE A 132 -31.27 -12.16 16.46
CA ILE A 132 -32.73 -12.02 16.34
C ILE A 132 -33.20 -12.05 14.87
N PHE A 133 -32.31 -11.72 13.92
CA PHE A 133 -32.60 -11.66 12.48
C PHE A 133 -31.98 -12.84 11.70
N GLY A 134 -31.78 -14.00 12.30
CA GLY A 134 -31.24 -15.19 11.61
C GLY A 134 -29.73 -15.17 11.33
N THR A 135 -29.07 -14.01 11.41
CA THR A 135 -27.64 -13.84 11.17
C THR A 135 -26.84 -13.88 12.48
N THR A 136 -25.77 -14.67 12.52
CA THR A 136 -24.87 -14.68 13.68
C THR A 136 -23.86 -13.51 13.59
N ARG A 137 -23.45 -12.97 14.74
CA ARG A 137 -22.39 -11.94 14.82
C ARG A 137 -21.15 -12.35 14.03
N GLY A 138 -20.73 -13.62 14.09
CA GLY A 138 -19.58 -14.13 13.37
C GLY A 138 -19.75 -14.07 11.85
N SER A 139 -20.93 -14.45 11.35
CA SER A 139 -21.26 -14.38 9.93
C SER A 139 -21.21 -12.95 9.42
N LEU A 140 -21.80 -12.01 10.18
CA LEU A 140 -21.81 -10.58 9.82
C LEU A 140 -20.40 -9.99 9.78
N VAL A 141 -19.58 -10.25 10.80
CA VAL A 141 -18.16 -9.79 10.83
C VAL A 141 -17.40 -10.36 9.64
N THR A 142 -17.56 -11.64 9.33
CA THR A 142 -16.88 -12.29 8.22
C THR A 142 -17.30 -11.71 6.88
N SER A 143 -18.61 -11.47 6.68
CA SER A 143 -19.13 -10.84 5.46
C SER A 143 -18.60 -9.43 5.27
N ILE A 144 -18.57 -8.62 6.33
CA ILE A 144 -18.04 -7.25 6.27
C ILE A 144 -16.55 -7.29 5.90
N ILE A 145 -15.75 -8.14 6.54
CA ILE A 145 -14.32 -8.26 6.24
C ILE A 145 -14.11 -8.71 4.80
N PHE A 146 -14.86 -9.70 4.33
CA PHE A 146 -14.77 -10.16 2.94
C PHE A 146 -15.11 -9.02 1.95
N GLY A 147 -16.17 -8.27 2.23
CA GLY A 147 -16.53 -7.09 1.45
C GLY A 147 -15.41 -6.03 1.40
N ILE A 148 -14.77 -5.76 2.55
CA ILE A 148 -13.64 -4.82 2.64
C ILE A 148 -12.42 -5.32 1.87
N ILE A 149 -12.10 -6.62 1.94
CA ILE A 149 -11.01 -7.22 1.15
C ILE A 149 -11.29 -7.06 -0.34
N LEU A 150 -12.51 -7.39 -0.78
CA LEU A 150 -12.90 -7.26 -2.17
C LEU A 150 -12.83 -5.79 -2.64
N PHE A 151 -13.31 -4.86 -1.82
CA PHE A 151 -13.23 -3.43 -2.07
C PHE A 151 -11.78 -2.93 -2.19
N LEU A 152 -10.89 -3.39 -1.30
CA LEU A 152 -9.46 -3.09 -1.37
C LEU A 152 -8.84 -3.58 -2.68
N VAL A 153 -9.15 -4.80 -3.09
CA VAL A 153 -8.66 -5.38 -4.35
C VAL A 153 -9.11 -4.54 -5.55
N VAL A 154 -10.36 -4.11 -5.56
CA VAL A 154 -10.91 -3.25 -6.62
C VAL A 154 -10.23 -1.88 -6.63
N ILE A 155 -10.07 -1.24 -5.47
CA ILE A 155 -9.37 0.06 -5.37
C ILE A 155 -7.94 -0.04 -5.88
N VAL A 156 -7.15 -0.96 -5.33
CA VAL A 156 -5.72 -1.10 -5.71
C VAL A 156 -5.60 -1.50 -7.18
N GLY A 157 -6.47 -2.39 -7.65
CA GLY A 157 -6.54 -2.78 -9.06
C GLY A 157 -6.89 -1.62 -9.99
N ALA A 158 -7.87 -0.80 -9.62
CA ALA A 158 -8.26 0.40 -10.35
C ALA A 158 -7.12 1.42 -10.40
N ILE A 159 -6.48 1.73 -9.26
CA ILE A 159 -5.33 2.64 -9.22
C ILE A 159 -4.21 2.13 -10.12
N PHE A 160 -3.88 0.84 -10.04
CA PHE A 160 -2.84 0.24 -10.85
C PHE A 160 -3.16 0.30 -12.35
N GLY A 161 -4.38 -0.09 -12.74
CA GLY A 161 -4.83 -0.05 -14.13
C GLY A 161 -4.85 1.37 -14.70
N LEU A 162 -5.42 2.31 -13.94
CA LEU A 162 -5.51 3.72 -14.33
C LEU A 162 -4.14 4.39 -14.39
N THR A 163 -3.25 4.09 -13.45
CA THR A 163 -1.89 4.61 -13.47
C THR A 163 -1.15 4.16 -14.73
N ARG A 164 -1.31 2.93 -15.16
CA ARG A 164 -0.74 2.43 -16.44
C ARG A 164 -1.37 3.08 -17.67
N LEU A 165 -2.65 3.44 -17.59
CA LEU A 165 -3.34 4.14 -18.67
C LEU A 165 -2.91 5.60 -18.78
N VAL A 166 -2.82 6.30 -17.63
CA VAL A 166 -2.54 7.74 -17.54
C VAL A 166 -1.06 8.05 -17.72
N VAL A 167 -0.18 7.30 -17.07
CA VAL A 167 1.26 7.56 -17.02
C VAL A 167 2.01 6.75 -18.07
N ARG A 168 2.97 7.38 -18.76
CA ARG A 168 3.80 6.69 -19.77
C ARG A 168 4.80 5.71 -19.15
N GLN A 169 5.33 6.02 -17.98
CA GLN A 169 6.29 5.16 -17.30
C GLN A 169 5.58 3.99 -16.59
N PRO A 170 6.08 2.76 -16.71
CA PRO A 170 5.46 1.61 -16.09
C PRO A 170 5.68 1.64 -14.57
N ILE A 171 4.63 1.93 -13.82
CA ILE A 171 4.62 1.80 -12.36
C ILE A 171 4.28 0.35 -12.02
N THR A 172 5.05 -0.27 -11.12
CA THR A 172 4.84 -1.67 -10.73
C THR A 172 3.66 -1.79 -9.76
N PHE A 173 2.94 -2.90 -9.81
CA PHE A 173 1.87 -3.21 -8.86
C PHE A 173 2.35 -3.13 -7.39
N LYS A 174 3.57 -3.63 -7.13
CA LYS A 174 4.19 -3.58 -5.81
C LYS A 174 4.36 -2.14 -5.31
N LYS A 175 4.72 -1.19 -6.20
CA LYS A 175 4.84 0.23 -5.84
C LYS A 175 3.47 0.81 -5.49
N VAL A 176 2.45 0.56 -6.31
CA VAL A 176 1.08 1.03 -6.05
C VAL A 176 0.57 0.49 -4.72
N LEU A 177 0.72 -0.82 -4.48
CA LEU A 177 0.30 -1.44 -3.22
C LEU A 177 1.05 -0.87 -2.01
N SER A 178 2.38 -0.69 -2.14
CA SER A 178 3.23 -0.11 -1.10
C SER A 178 2.77 1.30 -0.71
N ASP A 179 2.56 2.16 -1.71
CA ASP A 179 2.18 3.55 -1.49
C ASP A 179 0.73 3.65 -0.98
N TYR A 180 -0.15 2.78 -1.46
CA TYR A 180 -1.53 2.73 -0.99
C TYR A 180 -1.61 2.32 0.49
N VAL A 181 -0.90 1.27 0.90
CA VAL A 181 -0.84 0.83 2.30
C VAL A 181 -0.20 1.90 3.18
N LEU A 182 0.84 2.60 2.68
CA LEU A 182 1.52 3.67 3.40
C LEU A 182 0.55 4.82 3.76
N ILE A 183 -0.20 5.32 2.78
CA ILE A 183 -1.17 6.43 3.00
C ILE A 183 -2.30 5.98 3.90
N ASN A 184 -2.85 4.79 3.65
CA ASN A 184 -4.00 4.30 4.40
C ASN A 184 -3.68 3.87 5.83
N SER A 185 -2.41 3.84 6.23
CA SER A 185 -2.02 3.71 7.64
C SER A 185 -2.60 4.86 8.49
N VAL A 186 -2.71 6.07 7.93
CA VAL A 186 -3.34 7.23 8.60
C VAL A 186 -4.85 7.02 8.71
N SER A 187 -5.51 6.59 7.62
CA SER A 187 -6.95 6.29 7.63
C SER A 187 -7.29 5.20 8.65
N LEU A 188 -6.45 4.15 8.73
CA LEU A 188 -6.62 3.09 9.73
C LEU A 188 -6.48 3.62 11.16
N ALA A 189 -5.51 4.50 11.44
CA ALA A 189 -5.36 5.11 12.76
C ALA A 189 -6.59 5.94 13.15
N ILE A 190 -7.16 6.69 12.20
CA ILE A 190 -8.40 7.46 12.40
C ILE A 190 -9.57 6.51 12.65
N LEU A 191 -9.66 5.38 11.95
CA LEU A 191 -10.68 4.36 12.18
C LEU A 191 -10.59 3.76 13.59
N ILE A 192 -9.40 3.49 14.09
CA ILE A 192 -9.19 2.99 15.45
C ILE A 192 -9.68 4.02 16.48
N ILE A 193 -9.39 5.30 16.28
CA ILE A 193 -9.90 6.39 17.15
C ILE A 193 -11.44 6.42 17.12
N SER A 194 -12.06 6.29 15.94
CA SER A 194 -13.51 6.21 15.79
C SER A 194 -14.12 5.09 16.64
N VAL A 195 -13.55 3.90 16.58
CA VAL A 195 -14.04 2.75 17.35
C VAL A 195 -13.87 2.97 18.86
N ILE A 196 -12.75 3.52 19.31
CA ILE A 196 -12.54 3.87 20.72
C ILE A 196 -13.63 4.84 21.21
N LEU A 197 -13.98 5.84 20.40
CA LEU A 197 -15.05 6.80 20.73
C LEU A 197 -16.42 6.13 20.76
N THR A 198 -16.69 5.19 19.85
CA THR A 198 -17.94 4.42 19.84
C THR A 198 -18.04 3.54 21.08
N LEU A 199 -16.96 2.89 21.50
CA LEU A 199 -16.90 2.08 22.73
C LEU A 199 -17.03 2.96 24.00
N ALA A 200 -16.66 4.23 23.93
CA ALA A 200 -16.89 5.22 24.98
C ALA A 200 -18.30 5.86 24.91
N GLU A 201 -19.25 5.19 24.22
CA GLU A 201 -20.65 5.59 24.06
C GLU A 201 -20.87 6.93 23.30
N SER A 202 -19.81 7.45 22.67
CA SER A 202 -19.90 8.66 21.84
C SER A 202 -20.22 8.31 20.38
N TYR A 203 -21.39 7.71 20.15
CA TYR A 203 -21.81 7.15 18.84
C TYR A 203 -21.82 8.19 17.72
N SER A 204 -22.33 9.40 17.96
CA SER A 204 -22.39 10.45 16.94
C SER A 204 -20.99 10.90 16.49
N PHE A 205 -20.07 11.09 17.43
CA PHE A 205 -18.69 11.48 17.15
C PHE A 205 -17.90 10.32 16.52
N GLY A 206 -18.04 9.11 17.09
CA GLY A 206 -17.44 7.91 16.56
C GLY A 206 -17.86 7.67 15.11
N GLY A 207 -19.16 7.73 14.81
CA GLY A 207 -19.68 7.59 13.46
C GLY A 207 -19.16 8.64 12.48
N SER A 208 -19.08 9.90 12.90
CA SER A 208 -18.52 10.98 12.07
C SER A 208 -17.05 10.77 11.72
N ILE A 209 -16.25 10.31 12.69
CA ILE A 209 -14.82 10.00 12.47
C ILE A 209 -14.66 8.73 11.64
N ALA A 210 -15.55 7.73 11.78
CA ALA A 210 -15.55 6.55 10.89
C ALA A 210 -15.81 6.95 9.44
N LEU A 211 -16.80 7.82 9.21
CA LEU A 211 -17.09 8.36 7.88
C LEU A 211 -15.89 9.12 7.30
N LEU A 212 -15.23 9.94 8.11
CA LEU A 212 -13.99 10.64 7.69
C LEU A 212 -12.91 9.65 7.29
N SER A 213 -12.67 8.59 8.08
CA SER A 213 -11.71 7.53 7.74
C SER A 213 -12.04 6.87 6.41
N LEU A 214 -13.32 6.55 6.16
CA LEU A 214 -13.77 5.97 4.90
C LEU A 214 -13.54 6.91 3.71
N LEU A 215 -13.84 8.19 3.87
CA LEU A 215 -13.59 9.21 2.85
C LEU A 215 -12.09 9.33 2.52
N LEU A 216 -11.23 9.34 3.55
CA LEU A 216 -9.78 9.36 3.35
C LEU A 216 -9.28 8.08 2.64
N PHE A 217 -9.85 6.93 2.96
CA PHE A 217 -9.52 5.66 2.31
C PHE A 217 -9.84 5.69 0.81
N ILE A 218 -10.98 6.26 0.42
CA ILE A 218 -11.35 6.45 -0.99
C ILE A 218 -10.49 7.53 -1.65
N ALA A 219 -10.30 8.66 -0.96
CA ALA A 219 -9.52 9.80 -1.47
C ALA A 219 -8.05 9.46 -1.70
N SER A 220 -7.50 8.48 -0.95
CA SER A 220 -6.12 8.03 -1.14
C SER A 220 -5.84 7.52 -2.56
N GLY A 221 -6.83 6.88 -3.21
CA GLY A 221 -6.72 6.46 -4.60
C GLY A 221 -6.66 7.63 -5.58
N ILE A 222 -7.51 8.65 -5.36
CA ILE A 222 -7.49 9.90 -6.15
C ILE A 222 -6.13 10.58 -6.00
N TYR A 223 -5.65 10.69 -4.77
CA TYR A 223 -4.35 11.28 -4.46
C TYR A 223 -3.21 10.56 -5.19
N LEU A 224 -3.16 9.22 -5.16
CA LEU A 224 -2.10 8.45 -5.82
C LEU A 224 -2.12 8.65 -7.34
N ILE A 225 -3.29 8.61 -7.99
CA ILE A 225 -3.42 8.84 -9.43
C ILE A 225 -2.90 10.24 -9.79
N ALA A 226 -3.30 11.26 -9.05
CA ALA A 226 -2.85 12.63 -9.26
C ALA A 226 -1.34 12.76 -9.03
N LYS A 227 -0.81 12.17 -7.95
CA LYS A 227 0.61 12.25 -7.58
C LYS A 227 1.53 11.57 -8.60
N TYR A 228 1.18 10.39 -9.07
CA TYR A 228 1.94 9.71 -10.12
C TYR A 228 1.90 10.48 -11.45
N SER A 229 0.81 11.18 -11.72
CA SER A 229 0.69 12.00 -12.93
C SER A 229 1.56 13.24 -12.88
N THR A 230 1.72 13.87 -11.71
CA THR A 230 2.51 15.11 -11.56
C THR A 230 4.02 14.86 -11.74
N GLY A 231 4.52 13.70 -11.36
CA GLY A 231 5.94 13.35 -11.45
C GLY A 231 6.38 12.72 -12.77
N ASN A 232 5.44 12.43 -13.69
CA ASN A 232 5.71 11.64 -14.89
C ASN A 232 5.05 12.24 -16.13
N GLN A 233 5.60 11.90 -17.30
CA GLN A 233 4.90 12.20 -18.56
C GLN A 233 3.58 11.42 -18.63
N THR A 234 2.48 12.13 -18.90
CA THR A 234 1.15 11.55 -19.01
C THR A 234 0.76 11.30 -20.47
N ARG A 235 -0.01 10.24 -20.72
CA ARG A 235 -0.67 9.97 -22.01
C ARG A 235 -2.03 10.66 -22.07
N ILE A 236 -2.72 10.66 -20.94
CA ILE A 236 -4.07 11.21 -20.76
C ILE A 236 -4.01 12.11 -19.52
N SER A 237 -4.80 13.16 -19.49
CA SER A 237 -4.90 14.02 -18.29
C SER A 237 -5.30 13.20 -17.07
N SER A 238 -4.64 13.44 -15.93
CA SER A 238 -4.96 12.83 -14.64
C SER A 238 -6.42 13.05 -14.22
N PHE A 239 -7.02 14.15 -14.67
CA PHE A 239 -8.43 14.47 -14.44
C PHE A 239 -9.35 13.33 -14.94
N TYR A 240 -9.13 12.85 -16.17
CA TYR A 240 -9.92 11.71 -16.70
C TYR A 240 -9.62 10.42 -15.93
N GLY A 241 -8.38 10.21 -15.50
CA GLY A 241 -8.03 9.07 -14.65
C GLY A 241 -8.82 9.06 -13.32
N VAL A 242 -8.95 10.22 -12.69
CA VAL A 242 -9.74 10.38 -11.47
C VAL A 242 -11.24 10.14 -11.72
N ILE A 243 -11.80 10.69 -12.81
CA ILE A 243 -13.20 10.45 -13.16
C ILE A 243 -13.47 8.95 -13.35
N ILE A 244 -12.62 8.25 -14.12
CA ILE A 244 -12.78 6.81 -14.35
C ILE A 244 -12.66 6.04 -13.02
N TYR A 245 -11.75 6.44 -12.14
CA TYR A 245 -11.63 5.85 -10.80
C TYR A 245 -12.93 5.97 -10.00
N ILE A 246 -13.53 7.16 -9.97
CA ILE A 246 -14.80 7.40 -9.28
C ILE A 246 -15.93 6.55 -9.90
N ILE A 247 -15.97 6.45 -11.23
CA ILE A 247 -16.96 5.62 -11.93
C ILE A 247 -16.78 4.14 -11.56
N ILE A 248 -15.55 3.62 -11.54
CA ILE A 248 -15.28 2.23 -11.13
C ILE A 248 -15.78 1.99 -9.69
N LEU A 249 -15.48 2.90 -8.75
CA LEU A 249 -15.94 2.78 -7.37
C LEU A 249 -17.47 2.84 -7.27
N PHE A 250 -18.11 3.76 -7.99
CA PHE A 250 -19.56 3.87 -8.03
C PHE A 250 -20.21 2.59 -8.55
N LEU A 251 -19.71 2.04 -9.67
CA LEU A 251 -20.19 0.79 -10.22
C LEU A 251 -20.00 -0.38 -9.24
N PHE A 252 -18.84 -0.44 -8.59
CA PHE A 252 -18.59 -1.45 -7.57
C PHE A 252 -19.60 -1.37 -6.42
N ILE A 253 -19.78 -0.17 -5.86
CA ILE A 253 -20.72 0.05 -4.76
C ILE A 253 -22.16 -0.26 -5.21
N ARG A 254 -22.54 0.09 -6.46
CA ARG A 254 -23.88 -0.20 -6.99
C ARG A 254 -24.13 -1.70 -7.14
N ILE A 255 -23.15 -2.46 -7.64
CA ILE A 255 -23.30 -3.90 -7.91
C ILE A 255 -23.22 -4.70 -6.60
N PHE A 256 -22.16 -4.46 -5.80
CA PHE A 256 -21.90 -5.22 -4.60
C PHE A 256 -22.63 -4.70 -3.36
N GLY A 257 -22.92 -3.40 -3.32
CA GLY A 257 -23.66 -2.78 -2.22
C GLY A 257 -25.07 -3.32 -2.09
N GLU A 258 -25.76 -3.57 -3.20
CA GLU A 258 -27.08 -4.18 -3.21
C GLU A 258 -27.05 -5.63 -2.70
N ALA A 259 -26.11 -6.43 -3.22
CA ALA A 259 -25.93 -7.81 -2.73
C ALA A 259 -25.56 -7.85 -1.25
N PHE A 260 -24.71 -6.95 -0.79
CA PHE A 260 -24.28 -6.84 0.60
C PHE A 260 -25.42 -6.37 1.52
N PHE A 261 -26.24 -5.43 1.05
CA PHE A 261 -27.41 -4.94 1.77
C PHE A 261 -28.45 -6.06 1.94
N HIS A 262 -28.74 -6.83 0.88
CA HIS A 262 -29.63 -7.98 0.96
C HIS A 262 -29.10 -9.06 1.90
N GLN A 263 -27.81 -9.33 1.93
CA GLN A 263 -27.21 -10.30 2.83
C GLN A 263 -27.33 -9.91 4.31
N ILE A 264 -27.28 -8.62 4.62
CA ILE A 264 -27.33 -8.12 6.01
C ILE A 264 -28.77 -7.87 6.46
N PHE A 265 -29.63 -7.34 5.59
CA PHE A 265 -30.96 -6.87 5.92
C PHE A 265 -32.08 -7.66 5.22
N GLY A 266 -31.76 -8.62 4.36
CA GLY A 266 -32.74 -9.35 3.55
C GLY A 266 -33.78 -10.05 4.43
N ASP A 267 -33.32 -10.83 5.42
CA ASP A 267 -34.18 -11.56 6.35
C ASP A 267 -35.09 -10.61 7.16
N PHE A 268 -34.57 -9.45 7.54
CA PHE A 268 -35.36 -8.41 8.25
C PHE A 268 -36.42 -7.77 7.37
N ILE A 269 -36.12 -7.52 6.11
CA ILE A 269 -37.05 -6.94 5.15
C ILE A 269 -38.17 -7.94 4.82
N GLU A 270 -37.82 -9.23 4.70
CA GLU A 270 -38.75 -10.31 4.44
C GLU A 270 -39.69 -10.49 5.63
N GLU A 271 -39.17 -10.50 6.86
CA GLU A 271 -39.99 -10.59 8.11
C GLU A 271 -40.89 -9.37 8.29
N LEU A 272 -40.42 -8.17 7.96
CA LEU A 272 -41.24 -6.96 7.91
C LEU A 272 -42.36 -7.05 6.85
N GLY A 273 -42.01 -7.58 5.66
CA GLY A 273 -42.97 -7.81 4.58
C GLY A 273 -44.13 -8.71 5.02
N ASP A 274 -43.78 -9.85 5.64
CA ASP A 274 -44.77 -10.83 6.15
C ASP A 274 -45.65 -10.24 7.23
N LEU A 275 -45.15 -9.36 8.10
CA LEU A 275 -45.93 -8.65 9.12
C LEU A 275 -46.95 -7.68 8.50
N PHE A 276 -46.61 -7.05 7.38
CA PHE A 276 -47.49 -6.10 6.69
C PHE A 276 -48.48 -6.80 5.75
N GLU A 277 -48.10 -7.95 5.12
CA GLU A 277 -49.01 -8.72 4.29
C GLU A 277 -49.95 -9.62 5.08
N GLY A 278 -49.53 -10.12 6.28
CA GLY A 278 -50.37 -10.94 7.17
C GLY A 278 -51.48 -10.20 7.92
N GLY A 279 -51.56 -8.89 7.79
CA GLY A 279 -52.58 -8.03 8.45
C GLY A 279 -53.88 -7.82 7.68
N THR A 280 -54.10 -8.47 6.56
CA THR A 280 -55.36 -8.39 5.79
C THR A 280 -56.21 -9.64 5.98
N TYR A 281 -56.79 -9.80 7.16
CA TYR A 281 -57.94 -10.66 7.41
C TYR A 281 -59.04 -9.87 8.11
#